data_5f7ee9a050e46048d5d848bf932cb2d3
#
_entry.id   5f7ee9a050e46048d5d848bf932cb2d3
#
_cell.length_a   1.000
_cell.length_b   1.000
_cell.length_c   1.000
_cell.angle_alpha   90.00
_cell.angle_beta   90.00
_cell.angle_gamma   90.00
#
_symmetry.space_group_name_H-M   'P 1'
#
loop_
_entity.id
_entity.type
_entity.pdbx_description
1 polymer ?
#
loop_
_entity_poly.entity_id
_entity_poly.type
_entity_poly.pdbx_seq_one_letter_code
_entity_poly.pdbx_strand_id
1 'polypeptide(L)'
;MRLNPTRIITRWPLAILALLLLAACRRAPLPPPVLLFDQGHGERFLSQGQGELDLSHLAEIIAKSGFQVKASDPGQIFTDDLLRGVSTLVISGPFTPIASPEIAAIKKFLNRGGQLCLMLHIAAPAANLLNDLGVEVSNGVIHEPVNTETPEQPTNFFVTDLAPHPLTKGLTRFHLYGVWALHTENQADIIAKTSPQAWVDLRHDGSREFGPGDVRQAFSVVVVGQLGHGQFVAFGDDAIFQNRFLTGQNVRLAENLAAWLKAGSYYLANEPR
;
A
#
# COMPACT_ATOMS: atom_id res chain seq x y z
N MET A 1 -36.85 -10.39 -80.43
CA MET A 1 -35.68 -10.01 -79.68
C MET A 1 -36.08 -9.72 -78.24
N ARG A 2 -35.88 -10.65 -77.32
CA ARG A 2 -36.35 -10.55 -75.91
C ARG A 2 -35.14 -10.25 -75.05
N LEU A 3 -35.16 -9.09 -74.37
CA LEU A 3 -34.16 -8.68 -73.41
C LEU A 3 -34.46 -9.30 -72.03
N ASN A 4 -33.46 -9.98 -71.47
CA ASN A 4 -33.52 -10.63 -70.17
C ASN A 4 -33.13 -9.61 -69.09
N PRO A 5 -33.87 -9.44 -67.97
CA PRO A 5 -33.46 -8.58 -66.90
C PRO A 5 -32.55 -9.30 -65.91
N THR A 6 -31.31 -8.85 -65.82
CA THR A 6 -30.33 -9.31 -64.81
C THR A 6 -30.78 -8.87 -63.41
N ARG A 7 -31.00 -9.86 -62.52
CA ARG A 7 -31.27 -9.63 -61.10
C ARG A 7 -30.00 -9.17 -60.38
N ILE A 8 -29.97 -7.92 -59.94
CA ILE A 8 -28.96 -7.43 -59.02
C ILE A 8 -29.33 -7.91 -57.60
N ILE A 9 -28.62 -8.95 -57.11
CA ILE A 9 -28.79 -9.40 -55.71
C ILE A 9 -27.96 -8.45 -54.83
N THR A 10 -28.63 -7.56 -54.09
CA THR A 10 -28.03 -6.65 -53.13
C THR A 10 -27.51 -7.44 -51.92
N ARG A 11 -26.17 -7.58 -51.81
CA ARG A 11 -25.46 -8.26 -50.70
C ARG A 11 -25.28 -7.40 -49.43
N TRP A 12 -26.12 -6.39 -49.21
CA TRP A 12 -25.95 -5.41 -48.11
C TRP A 12 -26.47 -5.84 -46.72
N PRO A 13 -27.41 -6.78 -46.53
CA PRO A 13 -27.88 -7.09 -45.18
C PRO A 13 -26.87 -7.86 -44.32
N LEU A 14 -25.98 -8.65 -44.92
CA LEU A 14 -24.97 -9.43 -44.17
C LEU A 14 -23.84 -8.59 -43.56
N ALA A 15 -23.43 -7.48 -44.23
CA ALA A 15 -22.38 -6.59 -43.74
C ALA A 15 -22.88 -5.74 -42.52
N ILE A 16 -24.14 -5.34 -42.51
CA ILE A 16 -24.75 -4.58 -41.40
C ILE A 16 -24.93 -5.50 -40.17
N LEU A 17 -25.28 -6.77 -40.35
CA LEU A 17 -25.43 -7.73 -39.26
C LEU A 17 -24.04 -8.04 -38.61
N ALA A 18 -22.98 -8.14 -39.39
CA ALA A 18 -21.62 -8.33 -38.89
C ALA A 18 -21.09 -7.12 -38.11
N LEU A 19 -21.40 -5.88 -38.51
CA LEU A 19 -21.06 -4.68 -37.75
C LEU A 19 -21.84 -4.57 -36.43
N LEU A 20 -23.10 -4.98 -36.38
CA LEU A 20 -23.88 -5.00 -35.14
C LEU A 20 -23.43 -6.08 -34.17
N LEU A 21 -22.93 -7.24 -34.63
CA LEU A 21 -22.34 -8.27 -33.79
C LEU A 21 -20.97 -7.87 -33.22
N LEU A 22 -20.17 -7.10 -33.93
CA LEU A 22 -18.90 -6.53 -33.43
C LEU A 22 -19.11 -5.42 -32.38
N ALA A 23 -20.21 -4.66 -32.47
CA ALA A 23 -20.56 -3.66 -31.47
C ALA A 23 -21.09 -4.28 -30.14
N ALA A 24 -21.68 -5.49 -30.20
CA ALA A 24 -22.20 -6.19 -29.03
C ALA A 24 -21.10 -6.82 -28.14
N CYS A 25 -19.86 -6.96 -28.64
CA CYS A 25 -18.72 -7.49 -27.88
C CYS A 25 -17.95 -6.45 -27.06
N ARG A 26 -18.49 -5.25 -26.84
CA ARG A 26 -17.90 -4.36 -25.83
C ARG A 26 -18.16 -4.99 -24.46
N ARG A 27 -17.12 -5.66 -23.90
CA ARG A 27 -17.13 -6.07 -22.49
C ARG A 27 -17.53 -4.85 -21.67
N ALA A 28 -18.57 -5.00 -20.84
CA ALA A 28 -18.90 -3.97 -19.86
C ALA A 28 -17.63 -3.62 -19.09
N PRO A 29 -17.37 -2.33 -18.83
CA PRO A 29 -16.19 -1.95 -18.04
C PRO A 29 -16.27 -2.70 -16.70
N LEU A 30 -15.15 -3.31 -16.32
CA LEU A 30 -15.03 -3.98 -15.01
C LEU A 30 -15.34 -2.96 -13.90
N PRO A 31 -16.06 -3.37 -12.86
CA PRO A 31 -16.29 -2.48 -11.72
C PRO A 31 -14.94 -2.02 -11.15
N PRO A 32 -14.87 -0.81 -10.56
CA PRO A 32 -13.64 -0.33 -9.94
C PRO A 32 -13.19 -1.30 -8.83
N PRO A 33 -11.88 -1.57 -8.69
CA PRO A 33 -11.38 -2.40 -7.61
C PRO A 33 -11.68 -1.75 -6.27
N VAL A 34 -11.95 -2.58 -5.25
CA VAL A 34 -12.26 -2.13 -3.90
C VAL A 34 -10.98 -2.07 -3.08
N LEU A 35 -10.70 -0.90 -2.49
CA LEU A 35 -9.69 -0.75 -1.47
C LEU A 35 -10.37 -0.56 -0.11
N LEU A 36 -9.99 -1.41 0.85
CA LEU A 36 -10.53 -1.39 2.21
C LEU A 36 -9.47 -0.84 3.17
N PHE A 37 -9.79 0.28 3.84
CA PHE A 37 -9.04 0.72 5.01
C PHE A 37 -9.52 -0.05 6.25
N ASP A 38 -8.58 -0.56 7.02
CA ASP A 38 -8.85 -1.12 8.33
C ASP A 38 -9.21 -0.02 9.33
N GLN A 39 -10.25 -0.24 10.11
CA GLN A 39 -10.67 0.54 11.27
C GLN A 39 -11.16 -0.37 12.40
N GLY A 40 -10.87 -1.67 12.27
CA GLY A 40 -11.28 -2.70 13.22
C GLY A 40 -10.30 -2.92 14.37
N HIS A 41 -9.04 -2.50 14.20
CA HIS A 41 -7.96 -2.77 15.15
C HIS A 41 -7.59 -1.54 16.00
N GLY A 42 -8.58 -0.68 16.28
CA GLY A 42 -8.42 0.47 17.16
C GLY A 42 -7.66 1.63 16.54
N GLU A 43 -7.65 1.70 15.21
CA GLU A 43 -7.04 2.80 14.46
C GLU A 43 -7.61 4.14 14.93
N ARG A 44 -6.73 5.11 15.13
CA ARG A 44 -7.07 6.45 15.58
C ARG A 44 -7.10 7.47 14.45
N PHE A 45 -6.41 7.17 13.35
CA PHE A 45 -6.26 8.05 12.19
C PHE A 45 -7.11 7.48 11.05
N LEU A 46 -8.28 8.09 10.84
CA LEU A 46 -9.34 7.48 10.01
C LEU A 46 -9.27 7.97 8.57
N SER A 47 -9.60 7.10 7.63
CA SER A 47 -9.61 7.42 6.20
C SER A 47 -10.72 8.41 5.80
N GLN A 48 -11.75 8.59 6.63
CA GLN A 48 -12.83 9.57 6.43
C GLN A 48 -12.72 10.79 7.35
N GLY A 49 -11.79 10.76 8.31
CA GLY A 49 -11.59 11.85 9.26
C GLY A 49 -10.96 13.08 8.59
N GLN A 50 -11.31 14.26 9.08
CA GLN A 50 -10.83 15.55 8.55
C GLN A 50 -9.81 16.23 9.46
N GLY A 51 -9.36 15.54 10.52
CA GLY A 51 -8.33 16.04 11.42
C GLY A 51 -6.94 16.05 10.76
N GLU A 52 -6.02 16.79 11.35
CA GLU A 52 -4.64 16.91 10.85
C GLU A 52 -3.91 15.57 10.77
N LEU A 53 -4.22 14.64 11.68
CA LEU A 53 -3.59 13.33 11.75
C LEU A 53 -4.39 12.23 11.03
N ASP A 54 -5.56 12.56 10.47
CA ASP A 54 -6.37 11.63 9.70
C ASP A 54 -5.79 11.36 8.30
N LEU A 55 -6.37 10.39 7.58
CA LEU A 55 -5.88 9.89 6.30
C LEU A 55 -6.78 10.25 5.11
N SER A 56 -7.69 11.23 5.27
CA SER A 56 -8.66 11.56 4.20
C SER A 56 -7.99 12.03 2.92
N HIS A 57 -6.88 12.76 2.98
CA HIS A 57 -6.15 13.17 1.78
C HIS A 57 -5.52 11.97 1.04
N LEU A 58 -4.98 10.98 1.77
CA LEU A 58 -4.53 9.73 1.16
C LEU A 58 -5.69 8.99 0.51
N ALA A 59 -6.83 8.85 1.20
CA ALA A 59 -8.03 8.20 0.68
C ALA A 59 -8.54 8.89 -0.61
N GLU A 60 -8.49 10.23 -0.68
CA GLU A 60 -8.82 10.97 -1.90
C GLU A 60 -7.86 10.69 -3.06
N ILE A 61 -6.55 10.67 -2.83
CA ILE A 61 -5.54 10.33 -3.85
C ILE A 61 -5.82 8.92 -4.41
N ILE A 62 -6.09 7.96 -3.53
CA ILE A 62 -6.42 6.59 -3.90
C ILE A 62 -7.74 6.53 -4.70
N ALA A 63 -8.77 7.23 -4.26
CA ALA A 63 -10.05 7.28 -4.97
C ALA A 63 -9.89 7.90 -6.38
N LYS A 64 -9.12 8.98 -6.51
CA LYS A 64 -8.80 9.62 -7.81
C LYS A 64 -8.04 8.69 -8.75
N SER A 65 -7.28 7.71 -8.24
CA SER A 65 -6.64 6.68 -9.05
C SER A 65 -7.60 5.62 -9.60
N GLY A 66 -8.88 5.66 -9.18
CA GLY A 66 -9.97 4.81 -9.69
C GLY A 66 -10.27 3.59 -8.80
N PHE A 67 -9.99 3.63 -7.51
CA PHE A 67 -10.51 2.69 -6.52
C PHE A 67 -11.88 3.12 -5.99
N GLN A 68 -12.70 2.12 -5.64
CA GLN A 68 -13.78 2.30 -4.69
C GLN A 68 -13.17 2.16 -3.28
N VAL A 69 -13.00 3.27 -2.59
CA VAL A 69 -12.45 3.30 -1.22
C VAL A 69 -13.57 3.00 -0.22
N LYS A 70 -13.30 2.07 0.70
CA LYS A 70 -14.16 1.68 1.82
C LYS A 70 -13.35 1.64 3.11
N ALA A 71 -14.03 1.62 4.25
CA ALA A 71 -13.45 1.34 5.55
C ALA A 71 -14.23 0.21 6.24
N SER A 72 -13.54 -0.59 7.07
CA SER A 72 -14.20 -1.56 7.94
C SER A 72 -14.89 -0.86 9.11
N ASP A 73 -15.84 -1.54 9.73
CA ASP A 73 -16.47 -1.06 10.94
C ASP A 73 -15.53 -1.19 12.16
N PRO A 74 -15.64 -0.33 13.19
CA PRO A 74 -14.87 -0.47 14.41
C PRO A 74 -15.06 -1.84 15.07
N GLY A 75 -13.95 -2.50 15.41
CA GLY A 75 -13.94 -3.85 15.99
C GLY A 75 -14.23 -4.98 14.99
N GLN A 76 -14.31 -4.68 13.69
CA GLN A 76 -14.48 -5.69 12.66
C GLN A 76 -13.17 -6.44 12.42
N ILE A 77 -13.20 -7.77 12.58
CA ILE A 77 -12.05 -8.65 12.38
C ILE A 77 -11.91 -9.08 10.90
N PHE A 78 -10.70 -9.42 10.49
CA PHE A 78 -10.44 -9.93 9.15
C PHE A 78 -10.90 -11.38 9.01
N THR A 79 -11.76 -11.60 8.02
CA THR A 79 -12.26 -12.91 7.62
C THR A 79 -12.17 -13.10 6.12
N ASP A 80 -12.22 -14.35 5.64
CA ASP A 80 -12.29 -14.63 4.20
C ASP A 80 -13.51 -13.93 3.55
N ASP A 81 -14.61 -13.80 4.29
CA ASP A 81 -15.84 -13.15 3.80
C ASP A 81 -15.69 -11.63 3.70
N LEU A 82 -15.11 -10.99 4.70
CA LEU A 82 -14.83 -9.54 4.65
C LEU A 82 -13.91 -9.20 3.47
N LEU A 83 -12.88 -10.01 3.26
CA LEU A 83 -11.88 -9.79 2.21
C LEU A 83 -12.33 -10.31 0.83
N ARG A 84 -13.56 -10.88 0.72
CA ARG A 84 -14.13 -11.29 -0.58
C ARG A 84 -14.52 -10.05 -1.38
N GLY A 85 -13.98 -9.92 -2.59
CA GLY A 85 -14.21 -8.77 -3.46
C GLY A 85 -13.41 -7.51 -3.11
N VAL A 86 -12.57 -7.56 -2.07
CA VAL A 86 -11.52 -6.57 -1.80
C VAL A 86 -10.32 -6.89 -2.69
N SER A 87 -9.75 -5.88 -3.32
CA SER A 87 -8.51 -6.01 -4.09
C SER A 87 -7.28 -5.54 -3.32
N THR A 88 -7.47 -4.59 -2.42
CA THR A 88 -6.39 -4.00 -1.62
C THR A 88 -6.86 -3.78 -0.19
N LEU A 89 -6.08 -4.24 0.77
CA LEU A 89 -6.24 -3.97 2.19
C LEU A 89 -5.19 -2.96 2.63
N VAL A 90 -5.60 -1.89 3.30
CA VAL A 90 -4.73 -0.90 3.95
C VAL A 90 -4.91 -1.00 5.45
N ILE A 91 -3.85 -1.31 6.18
CA ILE A 91 -3.79 -1.31 7.65
C ILE A 91 -2.85 -0.18 8.04
N SER A 92 -3.36 0.83 8.73
CA SER A 92 -2.58 2.01 9.11
C SER A 92 -2.67 2.26 10.61
N GLY A 93 -1.56 2.04 11.29
CA GLY A 93 -1.44 2.30 12.72
C GLY A 93 -2.42 1.54 13.61
N PRO A 94 -2.51 0.21 13.52
CA PRO A 94 -3.36 -0.57 14.42
C PRO A 94 -2.88 -0.42 15.86
N PHE A 95 -3.81 -0.28 16.82
CA PHE A 95 -3.53 -0.25 18.26
C PHE A 95 -3.89 -1.56 18.98
N THR A 96 -4.68 -2.41 18.33
CA THR A 96 -5.03 -3.74 18.79
C THR A 96 -4.28 -4.78 17.96
N PRO A 97 -3.69 -5.82 18.59
CA PRO A 97 -2.99 -6.88 17.87
C PRO A 97 -3.88 -7.60 16.87
N ILE A 98 -3.33 -7.84 15.67
CA ILE A 98 -3.98 -8.67 14.64
C ILE A 98 -3.83 -10.14 15.07
N ALA A 99 -4.94 -10.83 15.27
CA ALA A 99 -4.95 -12.20 15.80
C ALA A 99 -4.56 -13.25 14.74
N SER A 100 -4.06 -14.40 15.17
CA SER A 100 -3.60 -15.46 14.25
C SER A 100 -4.65 -15.92 13.21
N PRO A 101 -5.96 -16.03 13.52
CA PRO A 101 -6.97 -16.34 12.51
C PRO A 101 -7.11 -15.26 11.44
N GLU A 102 -6.93 -14.01 11.80
CA GLU A 102 -6.98 -12.86 10.90
C GLU A 102 -5.74 -12.82 10.00
N ILE A 103 -4.55 -13.09 10.57
CA ILE A 103 -3.31 -13.26 9.80
C ILE A 103 -3.49 -14.36 8.76
N ALA A 104 -4.10 -15.49 9.13
CA ALA A 104 -4.41 -16.57 8.19
C ALA A 104 -5.35 -16.13 7.06
N ALA A 105 -6.37 -15.31 7.34
CA ALA A 105 -7.26 -14.74 6.34
C ALA A 105 -6.53 -13.75 5.40
N ILE A 106 -5.66 -12.90 5.95
CA ILE A 106 -4.82 -11.98 5.16
C ILE A 106 -3.86 -12.77 4.26
N LYS A 107 -3.22 -13.83 4.76
CA LYS A 107 -2.33 -14.68 3.94
C LYS A 107 -3.09 -15.37 2.81
N LYS A 108 -4.30 -15.87 3.04
CA LYS A 108 -5.15 -16.39 1.96
C LYS A 108 -5.54 -15.31 0.96
N PHE A 109 -5.84 -14.11 1.44
CA PHE A 109 -6.13 -12.95 0.61
C PHE A 109 -4.95 -12.61 -0.31
N LEU A 110 -3.73 -12.56 0.22
CA LEU A 110 -2.51 -12.35 -0.57
C LEU A 110 -2.27 -13.51 -1.54
N ASN A 111 -2.40 -14.78 -1.10
CA ASN A 111 -2.16 -15.93 -1.95
C ASN A 111 -3.06 -15.95 -3.21
N ARG A 112 -4.28 -15.41 -3.15
CA ARG A 112 -5.18 -15.29 -4.30
C ARG A 112 -5.02 -14.00 -5.12
N GLY A 113 -3.96 -13.21 -4.87
CA GLY A 113 -3.63 -12.01 -5.65
C GLY A 113 -4.05 -10.68 -5.00
N GLY A 114 -4.54 -10.70 -3.75
CA GLY A 114 -4.83 -9.48 -2.99
C GLY A 114 -3.57 -8.66 -2.72
N GLN A 115 -3.73 -7.39 -2.40
CA GLN A 115 -2.63 -6.51 -2.08
C GLN A 115 -2.76 -5.97 -0.66
N LEU A 116 -1.64 -5.87 0.05
CA LEU A 116 -1.58 -5.30 1.39
C LEU A 116 -0.67 -4.07 1.42
N CYS A 117 -1.17 -2.97 1.99
CA CYS A 117 -0.38 -1.83 2.40
C CYS A 117 -0.44 -1.73 3.93
N LEU A 118 0.68 -1.95 4.58
CA LEU A 118 0.81 -1.86 6.04
C LEU A 118 1.67 -0.65 6.40
N MET A 119 1.17 0.19 7.31
CA MET A 119 1.84 1.39 7.80
C MET A 119 1.88 1.33 9.32
N LEU A 120 3.03 1.54 9.93
CA LEU A 120 3.21 1.40 11.38
C LEU A 120 3.09 2.76 12.08
N HIS A 121 2.28 2.81 13.13
CA HIS A 121 2.33 3.85 14.16
C HIS A 121 3.00 3.33 15.42
N ILE A 122 2.55 2.15 15.85
CA ILE A 122 3.17 1.34 16.90
C ILE A 122 3.48 -0.03 16.28
N ALA A 123 4.69 -0.52 16.48
CA ALA A 123 5.13 -1.77 15.85
C ALA A 123 4.39 -3.01 16.38
N ALA A 124 4.20 -3.11 17.70
CA ALA A 124 3.75 -4.32 18.37
C ALA A 124 2.43 -4.92 17.83
N PRO A 125 1.35 -4.16 17.55
CA PRO A 125 0.10 -4.75 17.07
C PRO A 125 0.21 -5.48 15.73
N ALA A 126 1.11 -5.03 14.85
CA ALA A 126 1.31 -5.61 13.52
C ALA A 126 2.50 -6.61 13.45
N ALA A 127 3.27 -6.76 14.53
CA ALA A 127 4.52 -7.53 14.52
C ALA A 127 4.35 -8.98 14.07
N ASN A 128 3.31 -9.67 14.54
CA ASN A 128 3.05 -11.05 14.15
C ASN A 128 2.70 -11.19 12.65
N LEU A 129 1.93 -10.26 12.11
CA LEU A 129 1.63 -10.23 10.68
C LEU A 129 2.91 -9.99 9.86
N LEU A 130 3.73 -9.02 10.28
CA LEU A 130 5.01 -8.74 9.62
C LEU A 130 5.92 -9.95 9.65
N ASN A 131 6.09 -10.61 10.80
CA ASN A 131 6.90 -11.84 10.92
C ASN A 131 6.41 -12.95 9.98
N ASP A 132 5.10 -13.13 9.86
CA ASP A 132 4.49 -14.09 8.93
C ASP A 132 4.74 -13.75 7.44
N LEU A 133 5.03 -12.47 7.15
CA LEU A 133 5.45 -11.98 5.83
C LEU A 133 6.98 -11.95 5.65
N GLY A 134 7.75 -12.42 6.63
CA GLY A 134 9.21 -12.44 6.61
C GLY A 134 9.84 -11.07 6.84
N VAL A 135 9.15 -10.19 7.56
CA VAL A 135 9.62 -8.86 7.94
C VAL A 135 9.62 -8.74 9.46
N GLU A 136 10.78 -8.47 10.03
CA GLU A 136 10.94 -8.16 11.44
C GLU A 136 10.89 -6.64 11.65
N VAL A 137 10.41 -6.21 12.81
CA VAL A 137 10.35 -4.79 13.18
C VAL A 137 11.18 -4.53 14.42
N SER A 138 11.85 -3.38 14.47
CA SER A 138 12.62 -2.95 15.64
C SER A 138 11.73 -2.77 16.87
N ASN A 139 12.33 -2.78 18.05
CA ASN A 139 11.65 -2.45 19.30
C ASN A 139 11.79 -0.98 19.71
N GLY A 140 12.33 -0.13 18.83
CA GLY A 140 12.46 1.30 19.03
C GLY A 140 12.42 2.07 17.71
N VAL A 141 12.18 3.36 17.77
CA VAL A 141 12.17 4.24 16.60
C VAL A 141 13.59 4.61 16.21
N ILE A 142 13.76 4.95 14.93
CA ILE A 142 15.04 5.35 14.36
C ILE A 142 15.34 6.81 14.69
N HIS A 143 16.59 7.08 15.04
CA HIS A 143 17.19 8.41 15.15
C HIS A 143 18.16 8.60 13.99
N GLU A 144 18.00 9.66 13.21
CA GLU A 144 18.81 9.97 12.01
C GLU A 144 19.54 11.30 12.21
N PRO A 145 20.87 11.29 12.46
CA PRO A 145 21.60 12.53 12.76
C PRO A 145 22.03 13.33 11.53
N VAL A 146 22.01 12.74 10.34
CA VAL A 146 22.56 13.35 9.11
C VAL A 146 21.48 14.04 8.28
N ASN A 147 20.35 13.35 8.07
CA ASN A 147 19.28 13.82 7.21
C ASN A 147 18.10 14.37 8.02
N THR A 148 18.30 14.71 9.28
CA THR A 148 17.25 15.27 10.15
C THR A 148 16.80 16.65 9.67
N GLU A 149 15.56 16.99 9.91
CA GLU A 149 15.02 18.32 9.63
C GLU A 149 15.63 19.36 10.57
N THR A 150 15.70 19.02 11.85
CA THR A 150 16.37 19.81 12.90
C THR A 150 17.17 18.88 13.83
N PRO A 151 18.33 19.28 14.34
CA PRO A 151 19.12 18.44 15.25
C PRO A 151 18.37 18.03 16.53
N GLU A 152 17.42 18.87 16.97
CA GLU A 152 16.61 18.64 18.17
C GLU A 152 15.54 17.56 17.99
N GLN A 153 15.26 17.19 16.73
CA GLN A 153 14.22 16.20 16.37
C GLN A 153 14.79 15.10 15.47
N PRO A 154 15.71 14.26 15.96
CA PRO A 154 16.39 13.24 15.14
C PRO A 154 15.45 12.13 14.66
N THR A 155 14.22 12.06 15.16
CA THR A 155 13.18 11.13 14.70
C THR A 155 12.35 11.68 13.52
N ASN A 156 12.55 12.97 13.16
CA ASN A 156 11.92 13.61 12.00
C ASN A 156 13.01 13.89 10.96
N PHE A 157 13.02 13.12 9.88
CA PHE A 157 14.12 13.15 8.94
C PHE A 157 13.74 12.78 7.52
N PHE A 158 14.63 13.04 6.58
CA PHE A 158 14.48 12.67 5.19
C PHE A 158 15.20 11.36 4.86
N VAL A 159 14.56 10.51 4.09
CA VAL A 159 15.19 9.35 3.45
C VAL A 159 15.58 9.73 2.02
N THR A 160 16.85 9.50 1.69
CA THR A 160 17.46 9.82 0.38
C THR A 160 18.04 8.59 -0.32
N ASP A 161 18.27 7.48 0.39
CA ASP A 161 18.70 6.20 -0.19
C ASP A 161 17.47 5.42 -0.66
N LEU A 162 17.12 5.60 -1.93
CA LEU A 162 15.94 5.07 -2.59
C LEU A 162 16.33 4.13 -3.71
N ALA A 163 15.99 2.84 -3.59
CA ALA A 163 16.16 1.89 -4.68
C ALA A 163 15.16 2.17 -5.83
N PRO A 164 15.49 1.86 -7.08
CA PRO A 164 14.59 1.98 -8.21
C PRO A 164 13.34 1.07 -8.03
N HIS A 165 12.19 1.67 -7.86
CA HIS A 165 10.90 0.97 -7.73
C HIS A 165 9.75 1.90 -8.17
N PRO A 166 8.57 1.39 -8.61
CA PRO A 166 7.42 2.24 -8.92
C PRO A 166 7.03 3.20 -7.79
N LEU A 167 7.13 2.78 -6.52
CA LEU A 167 6.85 3.61 -5.35
C LEU A 167 7.83 4.79 -5.19
N THR A 168 9.09 4.61 -5.56
CA THR A 168 10.14 5.64 -5.44
C THR A 168 10.32 6.46 -6.73
N LYS A 169 9.51 6.20 -7.75
CA LYS A 169 9.63 6.86 -9.06
C LYS A 169 9.50 8.38 -8.96
N GLY A 170 10.54 9.08 -9.40
CA GLY A 170 10.57 10.54 -9.43
C GLY A 170 10.75 11.19 -8.06
N LEU A 171 11.05 10.41 -7.01
CA LEU A 171 11.44 10.90 -5.71
C LEU A 171 12.96 11.08 -5.65
N THR A 172 13.40 12.11 -4.96
CA THR A 172 14.80 12.28 -4.51
C THR A 172 14.94 12.07 -3.01
N ARG A 173 13.84 12.22 -2.28
CA ARG A 173 13.71 11.98 -0.85
C ARG A 173 12.24 11.94 -0.47
N PHE A 174 11.91 11.48 0.74
CA PHE A 174 10.63 11.70 1.41
C PHE A 174 10.86 11.86 2.93
N HIS A 175 9.88 12.43 3.63
CA HIS A 175 10.02 12.77 5.04
C HIS A 175 9.34 11.71 5.92
N LEU A 176 9.97 11.34 7.04
CA LEU A 176 9.51 10.38 8.04
C LEU A 176 9.39 11.03 9.42
N TYR A 177 8.49 10.49 10.27
CA TYR A 177 8.13 11.06 11.57
C TYR A 177 7.97 9.95 12.62
N GLY A 178 9.08 9.55 13.27
CA GLY A 178 9.04 8.50 14.30
C GLY A 178 8.98 7.08 13.74
N VAL A 179 9.75 6.80 12.70
CA VAL A 179 9.73 5.55 11.95
C VAL A 179 10.35 4.38 12.70
N TRP A 180 9.76 3.19 12.55
CA TRP A 180 10.31 1.91 12.99
C TRP A 180 11.20 1.30 11.91
N ALA A 181 12.31 0.66 12.32
CA ALA A 181 13.15 -0.07 11.40
C ALA A 181 12.47 -1.39 10.99
N LEU A 182 12.56 -1.72 9.71
CA LEU A 182 12.12 -2.98 9.14
C LEU A 182 13.35 -3.80 8.78
N HIS A 183 13.32 -5.11 9.02
CA HIS A 183 14.38 -6.03 8.63
C HIS A 183 13.80 -7.20 7.85
N THR A 184 14.46 -7.59 6.78
CA THR A 184 14.12 -8.76 5.99
C THR A 184 15.39 -9.39 5.46
N GLU A 185 15.48 -10.71 5.49
CA GLU A 185 16.65 -11.41 4.93
C GLU A 185 16.55 -11.53 3.42
N ASN A 186 15.53 -12.22 2.89
CA ASN A 186 15.35 -12.46 1.45
C ASN A 186 13.87 -12.51 1.02
N GLN A 187 12.93 -12.21 1.92
CA GLN A 187 11.50 -12.37 1.66
C GLN A 187 10.85 -11.11 1.07
N ALA A 188 11.55 -9.99 1.15
CA ALA A 188 11.08 -8.71 0.65
C ALA A 188 12.23 -7.85 0.13
N ASP A 189 11.96 -7.00 -0.85
CA ASP A 189 12.90 -6.03 -1.38
C ASP A 189 12.90 -4.76 -0.54
N ILE A 190 14.08 -4.27 -0.20
CA ILE A 190 14.24 -3.01 0.52
C ILE A 190 14.29 -1.88 -0.50
N ILE A 191 13.36 -0.93 -0.43
CA ILE A 191 13.27 0.17 -1.39
C ILE A 191 13.62 1.54 -0.82
N ALA A 192 13.75 1.66 0.50
CA ALA A 192 14.19 2.90 1.15
C ALA A 192 14.97 2.60 2.43
N LYS A 193 16.09 3.29 2.64
CA LYS A 193 16.95 3.15 3.80
C LYS A 193 17.37 4.52 4.39
N THR A 194 17.66 4.51 5.68
CA THR A 194 18.31 5.62 6.37
C THR A 194 19.80 5.74 6.00
N SER A 195 20.45 6.78 6.51
CA SER A 195 21.91 6.84 6.47
C SER A 195 22.56 5.75 7.34
N PRO A 196 23.84 5.39 7.10
CA PRO A 196 24.58 4.48 7.97
C PRO A 196 24.82 5.01 9.39
N GLN A 197 24.61 6.30 9.63
CA GLN A 197 24.75 6.95 10.93
C GLN A 197 23.48 6.88 11.78
N ALA A 198 22.36 6.46 11.20
CA ALA A 198 21.10 6.24 11.92
C ALA A 198 21.29 5.19 13.01
N TRP A 199 20.50 5.31 14.08
CA TRP A 199 20.57 4.39 15.20
C TRP A 199 19.20 4.18 15.84
N VAL A 200 19.07 3.08 16.60
CA VAL A 200 17.87 2.75 17.35
C VAL A 200 18.22 2.64 18.82
N ASP A 201 17.45 3.34 19.69
CA ASP A 201 17.55 3.22 21.14
C ASP A 201 16.93 1.89 21.59
N LEU A 202 17.78 0.88 21.82
CA LEU A 202 17.35 -0.43 22.33
C LEU A 202 17.16 -0.45 23.85
N ARG A 203 17.64 0.58 24.56
CA ARG A 203 17.54 0.68 26.01
C ARG A 203 16.26 1.36 26.46
N HIS A 204 15.57 2.05 25.55
CA HIS A 204 14.38 2.86 25.83
C HIS A 204 14.59 3.88 26.95
N ASP A 205 15.81 4.45 27.04
CA ASP A 205 16.11 5.45 28.04
C ASP A 205 15.72 6.88 27.63
N GLY A 206 15.20 7.01 26.41
CA GLY A 206 14.76 8.27 25.84
C GLY A 206 15.90 9.23 25.49
N SER A 207 17.15 8.72 25.44
CA SER A 207 18.30 9.50 25.01
C SER A 207 18.14 9.92 23.55
N ARG A 208 18.56 11.15 23.25
CA ARG A 208 18.68 11.64 21.88
C ARG A 208 20.09 11.46 21.33
N GLU A 209 20.97 10.86 22.11
CA GLU A 209 22.37 10.62 21.78
C GLU A 209 22.63 9.12 21.73
N PHE A 210 23.39 8.70 20.73
CA PHE A 210 23.86 7.34 20.59
C PHE A 210 24.73 6.94 21.78
N GLY A 211 24.42 5.80 22.39
CA GLY A 211 25.12 5.31 23.58
C GLY A 211 25.38 3.79 23.58
N PRO A 212 26.02 3.28 24.63
CA PRO A 212 26.27 1.84 24.76
C PRO A 212 24.97 1.03 24.75
N GLY A 213 24.92 0.01 23.92
CA GLY A 213 23.74 -0.87 23.77
C GLY A 213 22.81 -0.49 22.62
N ASP A 214 22.97 0.71 22.04
CA ASP A 214 22.24 1.11 20.84
C ASP A 214 22.85 0.45 19.59
N VAL A 215 22.02 0.28 18.56
CA VAL A 215 22.48 -0.26 17.27
C VAL A 215 22.54 0.87 16.26
N ARG A 216 23.69 1.00 15.58
CA ARG A 216 23.94 1.99 14.51
C ARG A 216 24.17 1.27 13.19
N GLN A 217 23.36 1.59 12.19
CA GLN A 217 23.50 1.10 10.81
C GLN A 217 22.52 1.83 9.89
N ALA A 218 22.59 1.55 8.58
CA ALA A 218 21.50 1.89 7.67
C ALA A 218 20.31 0.96 7.92
N PHE A 219 19.16 1.50 8.27
CA PHE A 219 17.92 0.76 8.52
C PHE A 219 16.98 0.84 7.34
N SER A 220 16.34 -0.26 7.00
CA SER A 220 15.23 -0.25 6.04
C SER A 220 14.00 0.38 6.68
N VAL A 221 13.29 1.22 5.91
CA VAL A 221 12.09 1.94 6.36
C VAL A 221 10.89 1.68 5.47
N VAL A 222 11.11 1.18 4.25
CA VAL A 222 10.07 0.69 3.34
C VAL A 222 10.56 -0.59 2.69
N VAL A 223 9.72 -1.62 2.77
CA VAL A 223 9.96 -2.92 2.12
C VAL A 223 8.76 -3.33 1.29
N VAL A 224 9.00 -4.04 0.20
CA VAL A 224 7.97 -4.62 -0.68
C VAL A 224 8.22 -6.10 -0.86
N GLY A 225 7.17 -6.91 -0.89
CA GLY A 225 7.31 -8.35 -1.06
C GLY A 225 6.10 -8.98 -1.73
N GLN A 226 6.18 -10.29 -1.92
CA GLN A 226 5.12 -11.08 -2.53
C GLN A 226 4.78 -12.29 -1.65
N LEU A 227 3.50 -12.64 -1.65
CA LEU A 227 3.03 -13.90 -1.07
C LEU A 227 1.99 -14.51 -2.02
N GLY A 228 2.30 -15.67 -2.61
CA GLY A 228 1.48 -16.27 -3.65
C GLY A 228 1.40 -15.37 -4.90
N HIS A 229 0.19 -15.01 -5.30
CA HIS A 229 -0.05 -14.10 -6.42
C HIS A 229 -0.20 -12.63 -6.00
N GLY A 230 -0.24 -12.36 -4.69
CA GLY A 230 -0.39 -11.03 -4.13
C GLY A 230 0.94 -10.38 -3.78
N GLN A 231 0.86 -9.11 -3.49
CA GLN A 231 2.01 -8.30 -3.11
C GLN A 231 1.70 -7.47 -1.87
N PHE A 232 2.75 -7.11 -1.15
CA PHE A 232 2.62 -6.22 -0.01
C PHE A 232 3.67 -5.13 -0.02
N VAL A 233 3.37 -4.03 0.63
CA VAL A 233 4.31 -2.99 1.03
C VAL A 233 4.15 -2.74 2.53
N ALA A 234 5.26 -2.61 3.24
CA ALA A 234 5.28 -2.18 4.63
C ALA A 234 6.09 -0.88 4.75
N PHE A 235 5.48 0.11 5.39
CA PHE A 235 6.10 1.37 5.79
C PHE A 235 6.31 1.35 7.30
N GLY A 236 7.51 1.70 7.75
CA GLY A 236 7.83 1.83 9.18
C GLY A 236 7.17 3.04 9.85
N ASP A 237 6.41 3.84 9.12
CA ASP A 237 5.76 5.07 9.58
C ASP A 237 4.42 5.27 8.86
N ASP A 238 3.35 5.57 9.59
CA ASP A 238 2.04 5.94 9.03
C ASP A 238 1.86 7.45 8.91
N ALA A 239 2.61 8.23 9.71
CA ALA A 239 2.48 9.68 9.75
C ALA A 239 2.76 10.35 8.39
N ILE A 240 3.62 9.75 7.57
CA ILE A 240 3.94 10.25 6.23
C ILE A 240 2.73 10.44 5.32
N PHE A 241 1.63 9.76 5.61
CA PHE A 241 0.37 9.83 4.86
C PHE A 241 -0.75 10.56 5.58
N GLN A 242 -0.53 11.00 6.83
CA GLN A 242 -1.51 11.80 7.57
C GLN A 242 -1.65 13.20 6.94
N ASN A 243 -2.84 13.77 7.00
CA ASN A 243 -3.22 15.02 6.32
C ASN A 243 -2.20 16.15 6.52
N ARG A 244 -1.69 16.31 7.76
CA ARG A 244 -0.69 17.32 8.11
C ARG A 244 0.66 17.12 7.42
N PHE A 245 1.09 15.86 7.29
CA PHE A 245 2.44 15.50 6.82
C PHE A 245 2.45 15.07 5.35
N LEU A 246 1.28 14.93 4.73
CA LEU A 246 1.15 14.60 3.32
C LEU A 246 1.41 15.83 2.44
N THR A 247 2.67 16.28 2.44
CA THR A 247 3.15 17.47 1.75
C THR A 247 4.40 17.16 0.93
N GLY A 248 4.78 18.05 0.01
CA GLY A 248 6.01 17.92 -0.78
C GLY A 248 6.11 16.57 -1.51
N GLN A 249 7.24 15.86 -1.33
CA GLN A 249 7.44 14.57 -1.99
C GLN A 249 6.65 13.42 -1.34
N ASN A 250 6.12 13.57 -0.12
CA ASN A 250 5.19 12.59 0.46
C ASN A 250 3.89 12.50 -0.36
N VAL A 251 3.42 13.61 -0.97
CA VAL A 251 2.29 13.59 -1.93
C VAL A 251 2.63 12.71 -3.13
N ARG A 252 3.83 12.89 -3.70
CA ARG A 252 4.28 12.06 -4.82
C ARG A 252 4.39 10.58 -4.43
N LEU A 253 4.87 10.29 -3.22
CA LEU A 253 4.92 8.91 -2.70
C LEU A 253 3.50 8.31 -2.60
N ALA A 254 2.51 9.07 -2.13
CA ALA A 254 1.11 8.63 -2.07
C ALA A 254 0.51 8.42 -3.48
N GLU A 255 0.79 9.30 -4.44
CA GLU A 255 0.39 9.11 -5.84
C GLU A 255 1.01 7.84 -6.45
N ASN A 256 2.30 7.62 -6.19
CA ASN A 256 3.00 6.42 -6.63
C ASN A 256 2.42 5.15 -5.97
N LEU A 257 2.09 5.21 -4.66
CA LEU A 257 1.43 4.13 -3.94
C LEU A 257 0.08 3.80 -4.56
N ALA A 258 -0.76 4.80 -4.80
CA ALA A 258 -2.07 4.61 -5.42
C ALA A 258 -1.95 3.99 -6.83
N ALA A 259 -0.98 4.44 -7.63
CA ALA A 259 -0.72 3.91 -8.97
C ALA A 259 -0.21 2.46 -8.93
N TRP A 260 0.70 2.14 -8.00
CA TRP A 260 1.27 0.79 -7.84
C TRP A 260 0.19 -0.20 -7.38
N LEU A 261 -0.61 0.17 -6.37
CA LEU A 261 -1.75 -0.62 -5.91
C LEU A 261 -2.78 -0.82 -7.02
N LYS A 262 -3.04 0.21 -7.85
CA LYS A 262 -3.96 0.10 -8.98
C LYS A 262 -3.46 -0.86 -10.04
N ALA A 263 -2.19 -0.82 -10.37
CA ALA A 263 -1.59 -1.74 -11.34
C ALA A 263 -1.71 -3.20 -10.89
N GLY A 264 -1.45 -3.50 -9.61
CA GLY A 264 -1.56 -4.85 -9.05
C GLY A 264 -3.02 -5.35 -8.94
N SER A 265 -4.00 -4.46 -8.77
CA SER A 265 -5.41 -4.85 -8.61
C SER A 265 -6.04 -5.50 -9.85
N TYR A 266 -5.44 -5.35 -11.03
CA TYR A 266 -5.90 -5.98 -12.28
C TYR A 266 -5.67 -7.50 -12.35
N TYR A 267 -4.75 -8.04 -11.55
CA TYR A 267 -4.50 -9.49 -11.51
C TYR A 267 -5.70 -10.24 -10.94
N LEU A 268 -6.34 -9.75 -9.88
CA LEU A 268 -7.55 -10.35 -9.30
C LEU A 268 -8.77 -10.32 -10.22
N ALA A 269 -8.89 -9.31 -11.07
CA ALA A 269 -10.03 -9.15 -11.97
C ALA A 269 -10.04 -10.13 -13.14
N ASN A 270 -8.90 -10.76 -13.45
CA ASN A 270 -8.69 -11.62 -14.62
C ASN A 270 -8.55 -13.12 -14.28
N GLU A 271 -8.60 -13.52 -13.00
CA GLU A 271 -8.64 -14.95 -12.67
C GLU A 271 -10.01 -15.55 -13.02
N PRO A 272 -10.05 -16.72 -13.70
CA PRO A 272 -11.29 -17.43 -13.94
C PRO A 272 -11.90 -17.84 -12.58
N ARG A 273 -13.14 -17.42 -12.34
CA ARG A 273 -13.93 -17.79 -11.16
C ARG A 273 -14.29 -19.26 -11.18
#